data_7981818d5abe366283c004d9bb798c38
#
_entry.id   7981818d5abe366283c004d9bb798c38
#
_cell.length_a   1.000
_cell.length_b   1.000
_cell.length_c   1.000
_cell.angle_alpha   90.00
_cell.angle_beta   90.00
_cell.angle_gamma   90.00
#
_symmetry.space_group_name_H-M   'P 1'
#
loop_
_entity.id
_entity.type
_entity.pdbx_description
1 polymer ?
#
loop_
_entity_poly.entity_id
_entity_poly.type
_entity_poly.pdbx_seq_one_letter_code
_entity_poly.pdbx_strand_id
1 'polypeptide(L)'
;MRKRLAATLIAGLAFTGLAQAQETTVKFTLGWKTQGSDAAFFVAKDKGYYKAEGLNVVIDQGEGSGATVTRIMGGAYDAGFGDVNAIIQNAAAKPGENPVMVYMIWNRPPFAISSKKATGITKPGDLEGKTLGGAQGTPTTRLLEVFARKNGLDMAKIKLTNMAPNLQEPLLIKGDIDGALVFNITSYFNLLLNRQDPDKDFNWLTFGDYGLDLYSNGLMVSQKLIKENPKAVAGLVRATNKAMIEIAKDQAVGMKAVMAFDNLVNEAVEKKRLQYSFSELIVSPEMKEIGVGDTKDARMASAIGIIVEGYQLARTPKPEEIFSRAFLPPKTERELVYTAN
;
A
#
# COMPACT_ATOMS: atom_id res chain seq x y z
N MET A 1 47.46 -23.43 -72.45
CA MET A 1 46.72 -22.28 -71.81
C MET A 1 45.80 -22.88 -70.74
N ARG A 2 46.21 -22.73 -69.47
CA ARG A 2 45.44 -23.26 -68.31
C ARG A 2 44.72 -22.09 -67.61
N LYS A 3 43.42 -22.02 -67.68
CA LYS A 3 42.61 -21.06 -66.95
C LYS A 3 42.43 -21.54 -65.48
N ARG A 4 42.90 -20.74 -64.53
CA ARG A 4 42.65 -20.93 -63.08
C ARG A 4 41.32 -20.23 -62.70
N LEU A 5 40.36 -20.98 -62.28
CA LEU A 5 39.19 -20.44 -61.62
C LEU A 5 39.51 -20.15 -60.12
N ALA A 6 39.40 -18.89 -59.75
CA ALA A 6 39.44 -18.49 -58.35
C ALA A 6 38.03 -18.55 -57.74
N ALA A 7 37.84 -19.42 -56.75
CA ALA A 7 36.62 -19.51 -55.98
C ALA A 7 36.71 -18.53 -54.81
N THR A 8 35.87 -17.49 -54.81
CA THR A 8 35.75 -16.53 -53.72
C THR A 8 34.76 -17.09 -52.70
N LEU A 9 35.28 -17.46 -51.53
CA LEU A 9 34.43 -17.86 -50.36
C LEU A 9 33.92 -16.60 -49.69
N ILE A 10 32.63 -16.33 -49.80
CA ILE A 10 31.95 -15.26 -49.03
C ILE A 10 31.55 -15.88 -47.68
N ALA A 11 32.32 -15.54 -46.64
CA ALA A 11 31.97 -15.86 -45.25
C ALA A 11 30.84 -14.93 -44.81
N GLY A 12 29.61 -15.44 -44.76
CA GLY A 12 28.44 -14.74 -44.20
C GLY A 12 28.58 -14.62 -42.69
N LEU A 13 28.90 -13.45 -42.18
CA LEU A 13 28.80 -13.07 -40.77
C LEU A 13 27.29 -12.98 -40.42
N ALA A 14 26.76 -14.03 -39.83
CA ALA A 14 25.44 -13.96 -39.16
C ALA A 14 25.54 -13.05 -37.94
N PHE A 15 25.17 -11.78 -38.09
CA PHE A 15 24.88 -10.90 -36.98
C PHE A 15 23.62 -11.45 -36.28
N THR A 16 23.80 -12.27 -35.26
CA THR A 16 22.76 -12.53 -34.28
C THR A 16 22.58 -11.24 -33.47
N GLY A 17 21.74 -10.33 -33.99
CA GLY A 17 21.26 -9.19 -33.23
C GLY A 17 20.57 -9.73 -32.01
N LEU A 18 21.19 -9.58 -30.83
CA LEU A 18 20.50 -9.68 -29.55
C LEU A 18 19.39 -8.64 -29.60
N ALA A 19 18.19 -9.06 -29.94
CA ALA A 19 17.00 -8.23 -29.76
C ALA A 19 16.95 -7.90 -28.27
N GLN A 20 17.43 -6.73 -27.89
CA GLN A 20 17.29 -6.19 -26.55
C GLN A 20 15.78 -6.03 -26.36
N ALA A 21 15.19 -6.93 -25.60
CA ALA A 21 13.76 -6.87 -25.32
C ALA A 21 13.48 -5.48 -24.72
N GLN A 22 12.64 -4.70 -25.39
CA GLN A 22 12.29 -3.36 -24.96
C GLN A 22 11.65 -3.47 -23.56
N GLU A 23 12.25 -2.78 -22.57
CA GLU A 23 11.73 -2.75 -21.20
C GLU A 23 10.30 -2.20 -21.20
N THR A 24 9.40 -2.88 -20.50
CA THR A 24 8.04 -2.39 -20.29
C THR A 24 8.07 -1.30 -19.22
N THR A 25 7.71 -0.06 -19.58
CA THR A 25 7.56 1.01 -18.59
C THR A 25 6.26 0.84 -17.81
N VAL A 26 6.36 0.84 -16.48
CA VAL A 26 5.24 0.79 -15.54
C VAL A 26 5.25 2.07 -14.71
N LYS A 27 4.23 2.90 -14.87
CA LYS A 27 4.02 4.08 -14.02
C LYS A 27 3.39 3.65 -12.70
N PHE A 28 4.09 3.91 -11.61
CA PHE A 28 3.74 3.46 -10.28
C PHE A 28 3.52 4.66 -9.34
N THR A 29 2.41 4.71 -8.61
CA THR A 29 2.17 5.71 -7.57
C THR A 29 2.19 5.10 -6.18
N LEU A 30 2.94 5.71 -5.25
CA LEU A 30 2.84 5.37 -3.83
C LEU A 30 1.46 5.74 -3.29
N GLY A 31 1.12 5.22 -2.11
CA GLY A 31 -0.10 5.59 -1.39
C GLY A 31 -0.01 6.95 -0.70
N TRP A 32 1.21 7.41 -0.41
CA TRP A 32 1.49 8.62 0.36
C TRP A 32 2.83 9.23 -0.02
N LYS A 33 3.30 10.20 0.80
CA LYS A 33 4.68 10.70 0.72
C LYS A 33 5.66 9.60 1.09
N THR A 34 6.90 9.72 0.65
CA THR A 34 7.96 8.73 0.90
C THR A 34 8.09 8.41 2.38
N GLN A 35 8.01 7.13 2.70
CA GLN A 35 8.16 6.60 4.06
C GLN A 35 9.03 5.34 4.04
N GLY A 36 9.62 4.99 5.18
CA GLY A 36 10.37 3.74 5.36
C GLY A 36 9.54 2.48 5.02
N SER A 37 8.24 2.53 5.24
CA SER A 37 7.30 1.46 4.88
C SER A 37 7.18 1.16 3.38
N ASP A 38 7.67 2.08 2.51
CA ASP A 38 7.66 1.92 1.05
C ASP A 38 8.93 1.25 0.53
N ALA A 39 9.87 0.91 1.41
CA ALA A 39 11.21 0.42 1.10
C ALA A 39 11.26 -0.71 0.05
N ALA A 40 10.26 -1.61 0.03
CA ALA A 40 10.24 -2.74 -0.89
C ALA A 40 10.26 -2.30 -2.37
N PHE A 41 9.55 -1.23 -2.69
CA PHE A 41 9.49 -0.71 -4.06
C PHE A 41 10.80 -0.05 -4.48
N PHE A 42 11.46 0.63 -3.53
CA PHE A 42 12.75 1.27 -3.77
C PHE A 42 13.89 0.25 -3.86
N VAL A 43 13.90 -0.78 -3.01
CA VAL A 43 14.87 -1.89 -3.09
C VAL A 43 14.72 -2.63 -4.41
N ALA A 44 13.49 -2.94 -4.82
CA ALA A 44 13.25 -3.63 -6.08
C ALA A 44 13.76 -2.83 -7.30
N LYS A 45 13.69 -1.50 -7.23
CA LYS A 45 14.22 -0.59 -8.25
C LYS A 45 15.74 -0.48 -8.16
N ASP A 46 16.29 -0.14 -6.99
CA ASP A 46 17.73 0.13 -6.76
C ASP A 46 18.59 -1.09 -7.04
N LYS A 47 18.15 -2.28 -6.63
CA LYS A 47 18.84 -3.55 -6.89
C LYS A 47 18.58 -4.14 -8.28
N GLY A 48 17.82 -3.45 -9.12
CA GLY A 48 17.53 -3.89 -10.47
C GLY A 48 16.61 -5.10 -10.56
N TYR A 49 15.82 -5.41 -9.52
CA TYR A 49 14.89 -6.55 -9.56
C TYR A 49 13.79 -6.34 -10.59
N TYR A 50 13.26 -5.13 -10.71
CA TYR A 50 12.33 -4.79 -11.79
C TYR A 50 12.99 -4.91 -13.16
N LYS A 51 14.22 -4.44 -13.31
CA LYS A 51 14.96 -4.54 -14.58
C LYS A 51 15.21 -5.98 -14.99
N ALA A 52 15.52 -6.87 -14.04
CA ALA A 52 15.69 -8.30 -14.29
C ALA A 52 14.40 -8.98 -14.81
N GLU A 53 13.22 -8.39 -14.52
CA GLU A 53 11.92 -8.79 -15.04
C GLU A 53 11.54 -8.06 -16.34
N GLY A 54 12.46 -7.29 -16.94
CA GLY A 54 12.20 -6.50 -18.14
C GLY A 54 11.33 -5.28 -17.90
N LEU A 55 11.31 -4.73 -16.68
CA LEU A 55 10.48 -3.61 -16.27
C LEU A 55 11.29 -2.36 -15.96
N ASN A 56 10.85 -1.22 -16.49
CA ASN A 56 11.25 0.11 -16.05
C ASN A 56 10.15 0.72 -15.20
N VAL A 57 10.26 0.63 -13.87
CA VAL A 57 9.26 1.15 -12.93
C VAL A 57 9.56 2.59 -12.55
N VAL A 58 8.67 3.51 -12.94
CA VAL A 58 8.73 4.93 -12.58
C VAL A 58 7.82 5.14 -11.37
N ILE A 59 8.42 5.51 -10.23
CA ILE A 59 7.73 5.62 -8.94
C ILE A 59 7.52 7.09 -8.60
N ASP A 60 6.26 7.48 -8.35
CA ASP A 60 5.87 8.80 -7.89
C ASP A 60 5.21 8.73 -6.51
N GLN A 61 5.33 9.82 -5.74
CA GLN A 61 4.66 9.95 -4.45
C GLN A 61 3.13 10.04 -4.60
N GLY A 62 2.42 9.59 -3.56
CA GLY A 62 0.96 9.59 -3.51
C GLY A 62 0.36 10.68 -2.62
N GLU A 63 -0.98 10.69 -2.59
CA GLU A 63 -1.81 11.65 -1.83
C GLU A 63 -3.00 10.96 -1.14
N GLY A 64 -2.83 9.68 -0.80
CA GLY A 64 -3.86 8.83 -0.20
C GLY A 64 -4.34 7.74 -1.15
N SER A 65 -4.73 6.59 -0.59
CA SER A 65 -5.10 5.41 -1.36
C SER A 65 -6.32 5.62 -2.28
N GLY A 66 -7.24 6.51 -1.89
CA GLY A 66 -8.36 6.88 -2.78
C GLY A 66 -7.86 7.58 -4.05
N ALA A 67 -6.85 8.46 -3.92
CA ALA A 67 -6.21 9.10 -5.06
C ALA A 67 -5.44 8.07 -5.91
N THR A 68 -4.75 7.11 -5.28
CA THR A 68 -4.07 6.00 -5.98
C THR A 68 -5.06 5.23 -6.88
N VAL A 69 -6.18 4.78 -6.31
CA VAL A 69 -7.22 4.06 -7.06
C VAL A 69 -7.76 4.91 -8.22
N THR A 70 -8.09 6.18 -7.96
CA THR A 70 -8.61 7.10 -9.00
C THR A 70 -7.62 7.33 -10.13
N ARG A 71 -6.32 7.50 -9.80
CA ARG A 71 -5.25 7.71 -10.79
C ARG A 71 -5.04 6.48 -11.68
N ILE A 72 -5.15 5.27 -11.11
CA ILE A 72 -5.04 4.01 -11.87
C ILE A 72 -6.29 3.83 -12.76
N MET A 73 -7.50 4.04 -12.23
CA MET A 73 -8.73 3.98 -13.01
C MET A 73 -8.75 4.99 -14.16
N GLY A 74 -8.20 6.18 -13.95
CA GLY A 74 -8.06 7.22 -14.98
C GLY A 74 -6.94 6.98 -15.99
N GLY A 75 -6.14 5.90 -15.85
CA GLY A 75 -5.05 5.55 -16.75
C GLY A 75 -3.79 6.42 -16.63
N ALA A 76 -3.70 7.26 -15.60
CA ALA A 76 -2.49 8.05 -15.33
C ALA A 76 -1.34 7.17 -14.79
N TYR A 77 -1.67 6.09 -14.10
CA TYR A 77 -0.74 5.10 -13.56
C TYR A 77 -1.21 3.68 -13.92
N ASP A 78 -0.23 2.77 -14.06
CA ASP A 78 -0.46 1.37 -14.35
C ASP A 78 -0.59 0.52 -13.09
N ALA A 79 0.11 0.94 -12.03
CA ALA A 79 0.20 0.25 -10.76
C ALA A 79 0.34 1.24 -9.60
N GLY A 80 0.16 0.76 -8.37
CA GLY A 80 0.38 1.58 -7.19
C GLY A 80 0.33 0.79 -5.89
N PHE A 81 0.70 1.47 -4.80
CA PHE A 81 0.55 0.99 -3.45
C PHE A 81 -0.62 1.71 -2.79
N GLY A 82 -1.59 0.96 -2.27
CA GLY A 82 -2.77 1.57 -1.66
C GLY A 82 -3.71 0.56 -1.02
N ASP A 83 -4.77 1.08 -0.44
CA ASP A 83 -5.71 0.36 0.41
C ASP A 83 -6.74 -0.43 -0.40
N VAL A 84 -6.92 -1.71 -0.06
CA VAL A 84 -7.85 -2.61 -0.75
C VAL A 84 -9.32 -2.22 -0.55
N ASN A 85 -9.63 -1.55 0.56
CA ASN A 85 -11.02 -1.14 0.84
C ASN A 85 -11.50 -0.06 -0.13
N ALA A 86 -10.57 0.76 -0.66
CA ALA A 86 -10.88 1.68 -1.74
C ALA A 86 -11.18 0.94 -3.07
N ILE A 87 -10.53 -0.19 -3.31
CA ILE A 87 -10.85 -1.06 -4.46
C ILE A 87 -12.26 -1.63 -4.31
N ILE A 88 -12.59 -2.19 -3.12
CA ILE A 88 -13.91 -2.78 -2.83
C ILE A 88 -15.03 -1.76 -3.12
N GLN A 89 -14.88 -0.54 -2.61
CA GLN A 89 -15.87 0.52 -2.80
C GLN A 89 -16.06 0.86 -4.30
N ASN A 90 -14.95 0.98 -5.06
CA ASN A 90 -15.03 1.29 -6.48
C ASN A 90 -15.56 0.11 -7.31
N ALA A 91 -15.18 -1.14 -6.97
CA ALA A 91 -15.70 -2.32 -7.63
C ALA A 91 -17.22 -2.48 -7.47
N ALA A 92 -17.76 -2.11 -6.30
CA ALA A 92 -19.19 -2.10 -6.09
C ALA A 92 -19.92 -1.03 -6.92
N ALA A 93 -19.32 0.16 -7.07
CA ALA A 93 -19.90 1.28 -7.80
C ALA A 93 -19.70 1.18 -9.33
N LYS A 94 -18.54 0.67 -9.77
CA LYS A 94 -18.13 0.59 -11.19
C LYS A 94 -17.46 -0.75 -11.49
N PRO A 95 -18.23 -1.81 -11.66
CA PRO A 95 -17.69 -3.16 -11.92
C PRO A 95 -16.79 -3.21 -13.15
N GLY A 96 -15.61 -3.82 -12.99
CA GLY A 96 -14.64 -4.02 -14.08
C GLY A 96 -13.74 -2.82 -14.39
N GLU A 97 -13.96 -1.66 -13.77
CA GLU A 97 -13.09 -0.48 -13.93
C GLU A 97 -12.06 -0.35 -12.79
N ASN A 98 -12.32 -1.00 -11.64
CA ASN A 98 -11.45 -0.95 -10.47
C ASN A 98 -10.09 -1.59 -10.73
N PRO A 99 -8.99 -1.10 -10.11
CA PRO A 99 -7.75 -1.85 -10.07
C PRO A 99 -7.93 -3.17 -9.31
N VAL A 100 -6.99 -4.09 -9.50
CA VAL A 100 -6.97 -5.38 -8.79
C VAL A 100 -5.75 -5.42 -7.86
N MET A 101 -5.94 -5.82 -6.62
CA MET A 101 -4.86 -6.11 -5.69
C MET A 101 -4.20 -7.41 -6.11
N VAL A 102 -2.87 -7.41 -6.28
CA VAL A 102 -2.11 -8.59 -6.73
C VAL A 102 -1.06 -9.05 -5.73
N TYR A 103 -0.82 -8.26 -4.67
CA TYR A 103 0.09 -8.62 -3.59
C TYR A 103 -0.26 -7.82 -2.33
N MET A 104 -0.82 -8.49 -1.31
CA MET A 104 -1.19 -7.88 -0.03
C MET A 104 0.04 -7.68 0.84
N ILE A 105 0.35 -6.44 1.21
CA ILE A 105 1.52 -6.13 2.04
C ILE A 105 1.10 -5.95 3.50
N TRP A 106 0.14 -5.08 3.77
CA TRP A 106 -0.32 -4.83 5.14
C TRP A 106 -1.50 -5.74 5.48
N ASN A 107 -1.18 -6.87 6.09
CA ASN A 107 -2.14 -7.87 6.54
C ASN A 107 -3.02 -7.32 7.69
N ARG A 108 -2.48 -6.42 8.52
CA ARG A 108 -3.22 -5.69 9.55
C ARG A 108 -3.42 -4.23 9.13
N PRO A 109 -4.63 -3.66 9.33
CA PRO A 109 -4.89 -2.28 8.93
C PRO A 109 -4.36 -1.27 9.95
N PRO A 110 -3.79 -0.14 9.51
CA PRO A 110 -3.29 0.93 10.39
C PRO A 110 -4.34 2.00 10.71
N PHE A 111 -5.63 1.74 10.49
CA PHE A 111 -6.69 2.73 10.66
C PHE A 111 -6.90 3.08 12.13
N ALA A 112 -6.77 4.36 12.49
CA ALA A 112 -6.94 4.82 13.85
C ALA A 112 -7.46 6.26 13.92
N ILE A 113 -8.07 6.58 15.05
CA ILE A 113 -8.28 7.95 15.49
C ILE A 113 -7.24 8.22 16.57
N SER A 114 -6.37 9.21 16.32
CA SER A 114 -5.44 9.73 17.31
C SER A 114 -6.05 10.95 18.01
N SER A 115 -5.98 11.01 19.32
CA SER A 115 -6.49 12.13 20.11
C SER A 115 -5.56 12.42 21.28
N LYS A 116 -5.50 13.69 21.75
CA LYS A 116 -4.80 13.95 23.01
C LYS A 116 -5.53 13.27 24.16
N LYS A 117 -4.81 12.72 25.13
CA LYS A 117 -5.42 12.14 26.35
C LYS A 117 -6.35 13.10 27.07
N ALA A 118 -6.01 14.39 27.03
CA ALA A 118 -6.84 15.45 27.63
C ALA A 118 -8.24 15.61 27.02
N THR A 119 -8.48 15.11 25.77
CA THR A 119 -9.82 15.17 25.15
C THR A 119 -10.79 14.16 25.71
N GLY A 120 -10.28 13.15 26.45
CA GLY A 120 -11.09 12.07 27.04
C GLY A 120 -11.62 11.03 26.04
N ILE A 121 -11.13 11.03 24.79
CA ILE A 121 -11.53 10.05 23.78
C ILE A 121 -10.78 8.74 24.05
N THR A 122 -11.49 7.71 24.57
CA THR A 122 -10.93 6.40 24.93
C THR A 122 -11.68 5.23 24.29
N LYS A 123 -12.90 5.46 23.82
CA LYS A 123 -13.79 4.48 23.18
C LYS A 123 -14.65 5.15 22.10
N PRO A 124 -15.27 4.40 21.19
CA PRO A 124 -16.08 4.96 20.10
C PRO A 124 -17.14 5.96 20.56
N GLY A 125 -17.89 5.66 21.63
CA GLY A 125 -18.95 6.56 22.13
C GLY A 125 -18.48 7.96 22.53
N ASP A 126 -17.18 8.13 22.86
CA ASP A 126 -16.61 9.43 23.24
C ASP A 126 -16.42 10.36 22.03
N LEU A 127 -16.64 9.88 20.82
CA LEU A 127 -16.52 10.66 19.58
C LEU A 127 -17.72 11.57 19.33
N GLU A 128 -18.90 11.26 19.91
CA GLU A 128 -20.07 12.13 19.79
C GLU A 128 -19.82 13.48 20.48
N GLY A 129 -20.18 14.55 19.81
CA GLY A 129 -19.92 15.92 20.24
C GLY A 129 -18.49 16.43 19.93
N LYS A 130 -17.62 15.60 19.33
CA LYS A 130 -16.22 15.96 19.03
C LYS A 130 -16.02 16.45 17.59
N THR A 131 -14.97 17.22 17.41
CA THR A 131 -14.50 17.64 16.09
C THR A 131 -13.35 16.71 15.65
N LEU A 132 -13.60 15.93 14.62
CA LEU A 132 -12.59 15.05 14.02
C LEU A 132 -12.03 15.68 12.74
N GLY A 133 -10.70 15.63 12.60
CA GLY A 133 -9.99 16.08 11.40
C GLY A 133 -9.57 14.91 10.53
N GLY A 134 -9.78 15.00 9.22
CA GLY A 134 -9.36 13.97 8.29
C GLY A 134 -9.02 14.55 6.91
N ALA A 135 -8.09 13.93 6.21
CA ALA A 135 -7.83 14.29 4.83
C ALA A 135 -8.81 13.55 3.91
N GLN A 136 -9.48 14.30 3.04
CA GLN A 136 -10.44 13.74 2.09
C GLN A 136 -9.76 12.68 1.20
N GLY A 137 -10.42 11.53 1.03
CA GLY A 137 -9.91 10.44 0.21
C GLY A 137 -8.91 9.52 0.90
N THR A 138 -8.51 9.78 2.16
CA THR A 138 -7.75 8.79 2.93
C THR A 138 -8.68 7.68 3.44
N PRO A 139 -8.18 6.44 3.55
CA PRO A 139 -9.00 5.31 3.97
C PRO A 139 -9.69 5.53 5.32
N THR A 140 -8.95 6.01 6.34
CA THR A 140 -9.50 6.21 7.68
C THR A 140 -10.64 7.22 7.70
N THR A 141 -10.49 8.35 6.96
CA THR A 141 -11.57 9.34 6.84
C THR A 141 -12.80 8.76 6.16
N ARG A 142 -12.60 7.98 5.10
CA ARG A 142 -13.69 7.34 4.37
C ARG A 142 -14.36 6.23 5.18
N LEU A 143 -13.60 5.49 5.99
CA LEU A 143 -14.11 4.41 6.83
C LEU A 143 -14.80 4.90 8.13
N LEU A 144 -14.76 6.21 8.45
CA LEU A 144 -15.39 6.73 9.66
C LEU A 144 -16.90 6.41 9.70
N GLU A 145 -17.58 6.51 8.56
CA GLU A 145 -19.02 6.20 8.48
C GLU A 145 -19.29 4.71 8.76
N VAL A 146 -18.45 3.83 8.19
CA VAL A 146 -18.49 2.38 8.44
C VAL A 146 -18.22 2.09 9.92
N PHE A 147 -17.19 2.73 10.48
CA PHE A 147 -16.84 2.62 11.90
C PHE A 147 -17.97 3.08 12.82
N ALA A 148 -18.55 4.23 12.53
CA ALA A 148 -19.65 4.79 13.30
C ALA A 148 -20.87 3.86 13.29
N ARG A 149 -21.28 3.40 12.12
CA ARG A 149 -22.41 2.45 11.97
C ARG A 149 -22.17 1.16 12.75
N LYS A 150 -20.98 0.58 12.63
CA LYS A 150 -20.60 -0.66 13.33
C LYS A 150 -20.64 -0.52 14.86
N ASN A 151 -20.35 0.68 15.35
CA ASN A 151 -20.29 0.97 16.79
C ASN A 151 -21.51 1.75 17.33
N GLY A 152 -22.58 1.88 16.52
CA GLY A 152 -23.84 2.51 16.95
C GLY A 152 -23.73 4.01 17.22
N LEU A 153 -22.79 4.71 16.57
CA LEU A 153 -22.60 6.16 16.72
C LEU A 153 -23.52 6.94 15.78
N ASP A 154 -23.99 8.06 16.26
CA ASP A 154 -24.72 9.03 15.46
C ASP A 154 -23.74 9.99 14.75
N MET A 155 -23.54 9.78 13.45
CA MET A 155 -22.66 10.63 12.62
C MET A 155 -23.07 12.12 12.64
N ALA A 156 -24.35 12.44 12.87
CA ALA A 156 -24.80 13.83 12.96
C ALA A 156 -24.24 14.56 14.19
N LYS A 157 -23.81 13.82 15.20
CA LYS A 157 -23.16 14.37 16.39
C LYS A 157 -21.64 14.51 16.28
N ILE A 158 -21.05 14.00 15.20
CA ILE A 158 -19.60 14.08 14.96
C ILE A 158 -19.32 15.16 13.93
N LYS A 159 -18.57 16.19 14.33
CA LYS A 159 -18.17 17.24 13.39
C LYS A 159 -16.92 16.78 12.63
N LEU A 160 -17.07 16.43 11.34
CA LEU A 160 -15.94 16.09 10.48
C LEU A 160 -15.42 17.35 9.78
N THR A 161 -14.14 17.65 9.98
CA THR A 161 -13.42 18.75 9.32
C THR A 161 -12.45 18.19 8.31
N ASN A 162 -12.66 18.51 7.03
CA ASN A 162 -11.74 18.14 5.96
C ASN A 162 -10.53 19.07 5.94
N MET A 163 -9.33 18.51 5.77
CA MET A 163 -8.09 19.27 5.78
C MET A 163 -7.03 18.65 4.86
N ALA A 164 -5.99 19.42 4.55
CA ALA A 164 -4.83 18.90 3.87
C ALA A 164 -4.09 17.88 4.76
N PRO A 165 -3.52 16.82 4.19
CA PRO A 165 -2.85 15.75 4.96
C PRO A 165 -1.81 16.22 5.97
N ASN A 166 -1.01 17.20 5.59
CA ASN A 166 0.06 17.77 6.41
C ASN A 166 -0.42 18.66 7.57
N LEU A 167 -1.72 18.90 7.68
CA LEU A 167 -2.31 19.70 8.76
C LEU A 167 -2.91 18.83 9.88
N GLN A 168 -3.03 17.52 9.70
CA GLN A 168 -3.69 16.64 10.66
C GLN A 168 -3.01 16.69 12.05
N GLU A 169 -1.72 16.38 12.12
CA GLU A 169 -0.97 16.41 13.37
C GLU A 169 -0.80 17.83 13.95
N PRO A 170 -0.43 18.86 13.17
CA PRO A 170 -0.37 20.23 13.68
C PRO A 170 -1.67 20.73 14.34
N LEU A 171 -2.83 20.49 13.71
CA LEU A 171 -4.11 20.92 14.26
C LEU A 171 -4.52 20.08 15.48
N LEU A 172 -4.19 18.78 15.51
CA LEU A 172 -4.38 17.93 16.67
C LEU A 172 -3.50 18.39 17.86
N ILE A 173 -2.22 18.68 17.61
CA ILE A 173 -1.29 19.17 18.64
C ILE A 173 -1.77 20.51 19.21
N LYS A 174 -2.22 21.41 18.36
CA LYS A 174 -2.74 22.72 18.77
C LYS A 174 -4.07 22.60 19.54
N GLY A 175 -4.87 21.58 19.25
CA GLY A 175 -6.20 21.38 19.85
C GLY A 175 -7.33 22.03 19.05
N ASP A 176 -7.09 22.37 17.78
CA ASP A 176 -8.13 22.87 16.86
C ASP A 176 -9.09 21.74 16.42
N ILE A 177 -8.67 20.48 16.58
CA ILE A 177 -9.48 19.26 16.45
C ILE A 177 -9.28 18.37 17.67
N ASP A 178 -10.31 17.64 18.06
CA ASP A 178 -10.29 16.70 19.18
C ASP A 178 -9.63 15.37 18.84
N GLY A 179 -9.77 14.94 17.59
CA GLY A 179 -9.18 13.70 17.07
C GLY A 179 -8.81 13.81 15.60
N ALA A 180 -7.79 13.09 15.18
CA ALA A 180 -7.33 13.00 13.80
C ALA A 180 -7.55 11.59 13.24
N LEU A 181 -8.15 11.50 12.05
CA LEU A 181 -8.40 10.26 11.30
C LEU A 181 -7.15 9.90 10.49
N VAL A 182 -6.37 8.95 10.96
CA VAL A 182 -5.00 8.73 10.51
C VAL A 182 -4.69 7.25 10.26
N PHE A 183 -3.56 7.01 9.59
CA PHE A 183 -2.84 5.76 9.73
C PHE A 183 -1.89 5.87 10.93
N ASN A 184 -2.01 4.97 11.91
CA ASN A 184 -1.15 4.99 13.09
C ASN A 184 0.34 4.99 12.72
N ILE A 185 0.76 4.16 11.76
CA ILE A 185 2.14 4.13 11.24
C ILE A 185 2.63 5.49 10.70
N THR A 186 1.75 6.32 10.18
CA THR A 186 2.12 7.66 9.68
C THR A 186 2.13 8.67 10.82
N SER A 187 1.01 8.76 11.53
CA SER A 187 0.79 9.82 12.52
C SER A 187 1.63 9.65 13.77
N TYR A 188 1.84 8.42 14.25
CA TYR A 188 2.73 8.15 15.38
C TYR A 188 4.12 8.76 15.17
N PHE A 189 4.73 8.47 14.01
CA PHE A 189 6.06 8.99 13.70
C PHE A 189 6.07 10.48 13.33
N ASN A 190 4.98 11.00 12.77
CA ASN A 190 4.85 12.44 12.55
C ASN A 190 4.74 13.21 13.88
N LEU A 191 4.04 12.66 14.88
CA LEU A 191 4.01 13.24 16.23
C LEU A 191 5.41 13.29 16.85
N LEU A 192 6.21 12.21 16.71
CA LEU A 192 7.62 12.20 17.14
C LEU A 192 8.45 13.31 16.44
N LEU A 193 8.28 13.48 15.12
CA LEU A 193 8.94 14.55 14.36
C LEU A 193 8.53 15.94 14.86
N ASN A 194 7.30 16.08 15.34
CA ASN A 194 6.78 17.29 15.98
C ASN A 194 7.10 17.38 17.49
N ARG A 195 8.06 16.58 17.98
CA ARG A 195 8.53 16.55 19.38
C ARG A 195 7.42 16.26 20.40
N GLN A 196 6.42 15.50 20.00
CA GLN A 196 5.38 14.97 20.87
C GLN A 196 5.74 13.56 21.33
N ASP A 197 5.19 13.12 22.44
CA ASP A 197 5.27 11.73 22.91
C ASP A 197 3.95 11.00 22.60
N PRO A 198 3.92 10.18 21.51
CA PRO A 198 2.69 9.51 21.07
C PRO A 198 2.12 8.52 22.08
N ASP A 199 2.97 7.93 22.93
CA ASP A 199 2.55 6.94 23.93
C ASP A 199 2.04 7.61 25.21
N LYS A 200 2.71 8.67 25.62
CA LYS A 200 2.37 9.38 26.86
C LYS A 200 1.19 10.32 26.71
N ASP A 201 1.13 11.08 25.61
CA ASP A 201 0.24 12.24 25.49
C ASP A 201 -0.99 11.97 24.62
N PHE A 202 -1.03 10.85 23.87
CA PHE A 202 -2.10 10.53 22.93
C PHE A 202 -2.78 9.20 23.23
N ASN A 203 -4.06 9.10 22.85
CA ASN A 203 -4.83 7.88 22.75
C ASN A 203 -4.97 7.49 21.28
N TRP A 204 -5.04 6.18 21.05
CA TRP A 204 -5.17 5.58 19.71
C TRP A 204 -6.40 4.67 19.69
N LEU A 205 -7.44 5.07 18.98
CA LEU A 205 -8.64 4.27 18.76
C LEU A 205 -8.46 3.49 17.45
N THR A 206 -7.98 2.26 17.54
CA THR A 206 -7.72 1.43 16.37
C THR A 206 -9.02 0.81 15.85
N PHE A 207 -9.33 0.99 14.58
CA PHE A 207 -10.61 0.52 14.00
C PHE A 207 -10.78 -1.01 14.08
N GLY A 208 -9.67 -1.76 13.99
CA GLY A 208 -9.67 -3.21 14.11
C GLY A 208 -10.20 -3.70 15.47
N ASP A 209 -9.89 -2.99 16.57
CA ASP A 209 -10.31 -3.33 17.92
C ASP A 209 -11.83 -3.16 18.11
N TYR A 210 -12.47 -2.42 17.21
CA TYR A 210 -13.89 -2.11 17.23
C TYR A 210 -14.65 -2.67 16.02
N GLY A 211 -14.22 -3.84 15.54
CA GLY A 211 -15.00 -4.66 14.62
C GLY A 211 -14.75 -4.43 13.12
N LEU A 212 -13.74 -3.62 12.75
CA LEU A 212 -13.31 -3.49 11.37
C LEU A 212 -12.09 -4.36 11.09
N ASP A 213 -12.28 -5.69 11.11
CA ASP A 213 -11.23 -6.65 10.72
C ASP A 213 -11.05 -6.64 9.20
N LEU A 214 -10.24 -5.70 8.73
CA LEU A 214 -9.99 -5.42 7.33
C LEU A 214 -8.53 -5.76 6.97
N TYR A 215 -8.27 -5.93 5.69
CA TYR A 215 -6.93 -5.77 5.12
C TYR A 215 -6.69 -4.29 4.81
N SER A 216 -5.45 -3.93 4.46
CA SER A 216 -5.13 -2.56 4.07
C SER A 216 -4.30 -2.49 2.79
N ASN A 217 -3.10 -1.93 2.85
CA ASN A 217 -2.34 -1.59 1.66
C ASN A 217 -1.61 -2.78 1.04
N GLY A 218 -1.59 -2.79 -0.27
CA GLY A 218 -0.83 -3.73 -1.08
C GLY A 218 -0.54 -3.17 -2.47
N LEU A 219 0.10 -3.99 -3.27
CA LEU A 219 0.37 -3.71 -4.66
C LEU A 219 -0.89 -3.95 -5.48
N MET A 220 -1.38 -2.92 -6.14
CA MET A 220 -2.51 -2.98 -7.06
C MET A 220 -2.10 -2.59 -8.48
N VAL A 221 -2.80 -3.13 -9.45
CA VAL A 221 -2.55 -2.88 -10.87
C VAL A 221 -3.83 -2.61 -11.63
N SER A 222 -3.74 -1.89 -12.74
CA SER A 222 -4.88 -1.62 -13.62
C SER A 222 -5.37 -2.89 -14.32
N GLN A 223 -6.67 -2.97 -14.60
CA GLN A 223 -7.25 -4.01 -15.45
C GLN A 223 -6.59 -4.03 -16.84
N LYS A 224 -6.21 -2.85 -17.35
CA LYS A 224 -5.51 -2.73 -18.62
C LYS A 224 -4.17 -3.47 -18.60
N LEU A 225 -3.33 -3.23 -17.56
CA LEU A 225 -2.03 -3.89 -17.46
C LEU A 225 -2.18 -5.41 -17.32
N ILE A 226 -3.17 -5.90 -16.56
CA ILE A 226 -3.47 -7.34 -16.45
C ILE A 226 -3.80 -7.93 -17.81
N LYS A 227 -4.64 -7.26 -18.59
CA LYS A 227 -5.11 -7.75 -19.91
C LYS A 227 -4.02 -7.69 -20.99
N GLU A 228 -3.30 -6.58 -21.05
CA GLU A 228 -2.35 -6.33 -22.14
C GLU A 228 -0.96 -6.94 -21.87
N ASN A 229 -0.51 -6.99 -20.61
CA ASN A 229 0.80 -7.50 -20.25
C ASN A 229 0.81 -8.23 -18.89
N PRO A 230 0.17 -9.41 -18.77
CA PRO A 230 0.15 -10.17 -17.51
C PRO A 230 1.55 -10.61 -17.06
N LYS A 231 2.52 -10.72 -17.98
CA LYS A 231 3.92 -11.02 -17.63
C LYS A 231 4.56 -9.86 -16.85
N ALA A 232 4.27 -8.62 -17.22
CA ALA A 232 4.73 -7.45 -16.49
C ALA A 232 4.15 -7.42 -15.06
N VAL A 233 2.87 -7.77 -14.88
CA VAL A 233 2.25 -7.88 -13.55
C VAL A 233 2.96 -8.94 -12.71
N ALA A 234 3.18 -10.14 -13.26
CA ALA A 234 3.90 -11.21 -12.55
C ALA A 234 5.33 -10.82 -12.20
N GLY A 235 6.03 -10.14 -13.09
CA GLY A 235 7.38 -9.59 -12.85
C GLY A 235 7.40 -8.54 -11.74
N LEU A 236 6.42 -7.64 -11.76
CA LEU A 236 6.27 -6.60 -10.71
C LEU A 236 6.07 -7.24 -9.32
N VAL A 237 5.23 -8.27 -9.24
CA VAL A 237 4.97 -9.02 -8.00
C VAL A 237 6.22 -9.77 -7.53
N ARG A 238 6.92 -10.51 -8.42
CA ARG A 238 8.15 -11.25 -8.05
C ARG A 238 9.25 -10.32 -7.54
N ALA A 239 9.48 -9.22 -8.24
CA ALA A 239 10.49 -8.23 -7.85
C ALA A 239 10.18 -7.60 -6.48
N THR A 240 8.91 -7.22 -6.24
CA THR A 240 8.45 -6.69 -4.95
C THR A 240 8.59 -7.74 -3.84
N ASN A 241 8.17 -8.98 -4.10
CA ASN A 241 8.31 -10.08 -3.13
C ASN A 241 9.78 -10.33 -2.75
N LYS A 242 10.68 -10.37 -3.74
CA LYS A 242 12.12 -10.53 -3.49
C LYS A 242 12.66 -9.42 -2.59
N ALA A 243 12.29 -8.17 -2.84
CA ALA A 243 12.68 -7.04 -2.01
C ALA A 243 12.12 -7.16 -0.59
N MET A 244 10.85 -7.56 -0.43
CA MET A 244 10.23 -7.78 0.89
C MET A 244 10.98 -8.81 1.72
N ILE A 245 11.33 -9.96 1.11
CA ILE A 245 12.07 -11.03 1.78
C ILE A 245 13.48 -10.56 2.19
N GLU A 246 14.13 -9.76 1.36
CA GLU A 246 15.47 -9.25 1.67
C GLU A 246 15.44 -8.24 2.82
N ILE A 247 14.48 -7.28 2.79
CA ILE A 247 14.32 -6.29 3.86
C ILE A 247 13.97 -6.96 5.19
N ALA A 248 13.17 -8.03 5.17
CA ALA A 248 12.83 -8.78 6.38
C ALA A 248 14.06 -9.39 7.07
N LYS A 249 15.07 -9.79 6.28
CA LYS A 249 16.35 -10.32 6.79
C LYS A 249 17.30 -9.22 7.22
N ASP A 250 17.32 -8.09 6.48
CA ASP A 250 18.20 -6.96 6.75
C ASP A 250 17.51 -5.64 6.39
N GLN A 251 17.01 -4.95 7.38
CA GLN A 251 16.31 -3.68 7.21
C GLN A 251 17.22 -2.53 6.76
N ALA A 252 18.55 -2.65 6.94
CA ALA A 252 19.49 -1.63 6.47
C ALA A 252 19.47 -1.52 4.95
N VAL A 253 19.19 -2.63 4.24
CA VAL A 253 19.00 -2.62 2.77
C VAL A 253 17.80 -1.75 2.39
N GLY A 254 16.70 -1.88 3.14
CA GLY A 254 15.50 -1.07 2.93
C GLY A 254 15.77 0.42 3.14
N MET A 255 16.41 0.78 4.26
CA MET A 255 16.71 2.16 4.58
C MET A 255 17.67 2.82 3.58
N LYS A 256 18.68 2.07 3.12
CA LYS A 256 19.59 2.56 2.07
C LYS A 256 18.82 2.97 0.80
N ALA A 257 17.88 2.14 0.36
CA ALA A 257 17.09 2.42 -0.83
C ALA A 257 16.09 3.59 -0.63
N VAL A 258 15.49 3.71 0.57
CA VAL A 258 14.66 4.87 0.93
C VAL A 258 15.45 6.17 0.84
N MET A 259 16.63 6.22 1.47
CA MET A 259 17.50 7.39 1.48
C MET A 259 18.06 7.73 0.09
N ALA A 260 18.27 6.74 -0.78
CA ALA A 260 18.66 6.96 -2.16
C ALA A 260 17.53 7.55 -3.01
N PHE A 261 16.26 7.19 -2.69
CA PHE A 261 15.09 7.72 -3.38
C PHE A 261 14.72 9.13 -2.91
N ASP A 262 14.76 9.38 -1.60
CA ASP A 262 14.42 10.66 -0.99
C ASP A 262 15.34 10.92 0.23
N ASN A 263 16.37 11.74 0.04
CA ASN A 263 17.35 12.06 1.07
C ASN A 263 16.89 13.17 2.06
N LEU A 264 15.68 13.68 1.88
CA LEU A 264 15.11 14.70 2.76
C LEU A 264 14.36 14.10 3.95
N VAL A 265 14.06 12.80 3.91
CA VAL A 265 13.38 12.13 5.02
C VAL A 265 14.32 11.95 6.23
N ASN A 266 13.76 11.91 7.43
CA ASN A 266 14.54 11.67 8.65
C ASN A 266 14.87 10.18 8.78
N GLU A 267 16.11 9.80 8.50
CA GLU A 267 16.55 8.40 8.49
C GLU A 267 16.23 7.65 9.79
N ALA A 268 16.48 8.26 10.96
CA ALA A 268 16.25 7.61 12.25
C ALA A 268 14.76 7.33 12.51
N VAL A 269 13.88 8.22 12.07
CA VAL A 269 12.42 8.07 12.17
C VAL A 269 11.94 7.04 11.15
N GLU A 270 12.41 7.11 9.92
CA GLU A 270 11.98 6.19 8.87
C GLU A 270 12.48 4.76 9.10
N LYS A 271 13.64 4.57 9.73
CA LYS A 271 14.09 3.26 10.22
C LYS A 271 13.10 2.66 11.22
N LYS A 272 12.66 3.42 12.21
CA LYS A 272 11.66 2.96 13.17
C LYS A 272 10.31 2.68 12.51
N ARG A 273 9.91 3.51 11.53
CA ARG A 273 8.68 3.30 10.75
C ARG A 273 8.75 2.03 9.92
N LEU A 274 9.89 1.73 9.30
CA LEU A 274 10.12 0.47 8.58
C LEU A 274 10.00 -0.74 9.54
N GLN A 275 10.64 -0.68 10.71
CA GLN A 275 10.52 -1.70 11.75
C GLN A 275 9.06 -1.92 12.17
N TYR A 276 8.36 -0.83 12.47
CA TYR A 276 6.94 -0.85 12.82
C TYR A 276 6.07 -1.48 11.73
N SER A 277 6.33 -1.17 10.45
CA SER A 277 5.56 -1.76 9.36
C SER A 277 5.68 -3.28 9.31
N PHE A 278 6.86 -3.82 9.58
CA PHE A 278 7.08 -5.26 9.64
C PHE A 278 6.45 -5.90 10.87
N SER A 279 6.71 -5.36 12.07
CA SER A 279 6.22 -5.96 13.33
C SER A 279 4.70 -5.85 13.48
N GLU A 280 4.10 -4.72 13.10
CA GLU A 280 2.70 -4.44 13.39
C GLU A 280 1.75 -4.68 12.23
N LEU A 281 2.18 -4.44 10.98
CA LEU A 281 1.27 -4.48 9.84
C LEU A 281 1.46 -5.70 8.93
N ILE A 282 2.71 -6.18 8.77
CA ILE A 282 3.04 -7.23 7.80
C ILE A 282 3.07 -8.59 8.48
N VAL A 283 3.88 -8.76 9.53
CA VAL A 283 4.06 -10.05 10.21
C VAL A 283 2.87 -10.36 11.11
N SER A 284 2.08 -11.34 10.70
CA SER A 284 0.90 -11.80 11.43
C SER A 284 0.86 -13.33 11.46
N PRO A 285 0.06 -13.97 12.33
CA PRO A 285 -0.17 -15.41 12.28
C PRO A 285 -0.69 -15.84 10.91
N GLU A 286 -1.61 -15.07 10.31
CA GLU A 286 -2.14 -15.34 8.98
C GLU A 286 -1.04 -15.29 7.91
N MET A 287 -0.22 -14.24 7.90
CA MET A 287 0.88 -14.14 6.94
C MET A 287 1.85 -15.32 7.04
N LYS A 288 2.16 -15.81 8.26
CA LYS A 288 3.00 -17.00 8.46
C LYS A 288 2.35 -18.27 7.90
N GLU A 289 1.01 -18.36 7.97
CA GLU A 289 0.27 -19.50 7.46
C GLU A 289 0.21 -19.53 5.93
N ILE A 290 -0.07 -18.39 5.28
CA ILE A 290 -0.35 -18.33 3.83
C ILE A 290 0.80 -17.75 2.99
N GLY A 291 1.84 -17.21 3.62
CA GLY A 291 2.93 -16.47 2.98
C GLY A 291 2.58 -15.00 2.74
N VAL A 292 3.61 -14.12 2.71
CA VAL A 292 3.41 -12.70 2.41
C VAL A 292 2.79 -12.52 1.01
N GLY A 293 1.97 -11.50 0.86
CA GLY A 293 1.35 -11.17 -0.43
C GLY A 293 -0.02 -11.81 -0.67
N ASP A 294 -0.45 -12.78 0.14
CA ASP A 294 -1.73 -13.48 0.01
C ASP A 294 -2.79 -12.97 1.01
N THR A 295 -4.01 -13.44 0.85
CA THR A 295 -5.16 -13.16 1.71
C THR A 295 -5.95 -14.43 1.96
N LYS A 296 -6.68 -14.53 3.09
CA LYS A 296 -7.67 -15.60 3.31
C LYS A 296 -8.99 -15.23 2.67
N ASP A 297 -9.59 -16.15 1.89
CA ASP A 297 -10.86 -15.92 1.19
C ASP A 297 -11.99 -15.53 2.14
N ALA A 298 -12.11 -16.23 3.27
CA ALA A 298 -13.14 -15.95 4.26
C ALA A 298 -12.99 -14.55 4.86
N ARG A 299 -11.76 -14.11 5.16
CA ARG A 299 -11.50 -12.77 5.69
C ARG A 299 -11.70 -11.69 4.63
N MET A 300 -11.30 -11.94 3.37
CA MET A 300 -11.59 -11.03 2.27
C MET A 300 -13.10 -10.88 2.03
N ALA A 301 -13.86 -11.97 2.03
CA ALA A 301 -15.31 -11.93 1.92
C ALA A 301 -15.97 -11.17 3.08
N SER A 302 -15.48 -11.36 4.31
CA SER A 302 -15.93 -10.60 5.48
C SER A 302 -15.62 -9.10 5.34
N ALA A 303 -14.41 -8.75 4.91
CA ALA A 303 -14.01 -7.36 4.67
C ALA A 303 -14.90 -6.69 3.60
N ILE A 304 -15.18 -7.40 2.50
CA ILE A 304 -16.11 -6.93 1.47
C ILE A 304 -17.50 -6.67 2.08
N GLY A 305 -18.01 -7.60 2.91
CA GLY A 305 -19.29 -7.44 3.61
C GLY A 305 -19.33 -6.20 4.49
N ILE A 306 -18.30 -5.98 5.31
CA ILE A 306 -18.18 -4.80 6.19
C ILE A 306 -18.24 -3.50 5.37
N ILE A 307 -17.52 -3.43 4.25
CA ILE A 307 -17.46 -2.24 3.39
C ILE A 307 -18.81 -2.01 2.69
N VAL A 308 -19.40 -3.06 2.13
CA VAL A 308 -20.70 -2.99 1.43
C VAL A 308 -21.80 -2.56 2.37
N GLU A 309 -21.91 -3.18 3.55
CA GLU A 309 -22.90 -2.83 4.58
C GLU A 309 -22.69 -1.40 5.10
N GLY A 310 -21.44 -1.07 5.44
CA GLY A 310 -21.10 0.22 6.03
C GLY A 310 -21.37 1.41 5.12
N TYR A 311 -21.13 1.26 3.82
CA TYR A 311 -21.45 2.29 2.82
C TYR A 311 -22.80 2.13 2.16
N GLN A 312 -23.59 1.12 2.54
CA GLN A 312 -24.89 0.79 1.94
C GLN A 312 -24.79 0.66 0.39
N LEU A 313 -23.77 -0.07 -0.07
CA LEU A 313 -23.54 -0.24 -1.50
C LEU A 313 -24.58 -1.21 -2.09
N ALA A 314 -25.06 -0.91 -3.27
CA ALA A 314 -26.08 -1.73 -3.95
C ALA A 314 -25.56 -3.07 -4.47
N ARG A 315 -24.24 -3.25 -4.56
CA ARG A 315 -23.59 -4.46 -5.10
C ARG A 315 -22.51 -4.95 -4.16
N THR A 316 -22.46 -6.25 -3.97
CA THR A 316 -21.36 -6.95 -3.28
C THR A 316 -20.39 -7.51 -4.31
N PRO A 317 -19.17 -6.97 -4.44
CA PRO A 317 -18.15 -7.54 -5.32
C PRO A 317 -17.74 -8.94 -4.85
N LYS A 318 -17.32 -9.79 -5.79
CA LYS A 318 -16.71 -11.07 -5.45
C LYS A 318 -15.25 -10.88 -5.05
N PRO A 319 -14.67 -11.72 -4.17
CA PRO A 319 -13.26 -11.63 -3.78
C PRO A 319 -12.29 -11.58 -4.98
N GLU A 320 -12.56 -12.33 -6.04
CA GLU A 320 -11.73 -12.40 -7.26
C GLU A 320 -11.73 -11.11 -8.08
N GLU A 321 -12.73 -10.24 -7.91
CA GLU A 321 -12.75 -8.92 -8.51
C GLU A 321 -11.84 -7.93 -7.77
N ILE A 322 -11.48 -8.24 -6.53
CA ILE A 322 -10.71 -7.39 -5.63
C ILE A 322 -9.25 -7.83 -5.56
N PHE A 323 -9.02 -9.15 -5.42
CA PHE A 323 -7.69 -9.73 -5.24
C PHE A 323 -7.46 -10.89 -6.21
N SER A 324 -6.30 -10.90 -6.88
CA SER A 324 -5.90 -11.97 -7.80
C SER A 324 -4.62 -12.66 -7.35
N ARG A 325 -4.72 -13.97 -7.07
CA ARG A 325 -3.57 -14.85 -6.78
C ARG A 325 -2.79 -15.29 -8.00
N ALA A 326 -3.30 -15.03 -9.21
CA ALA A 326 -2.73 -15.55 -10.46
C ALA A 326 -1.27 -15.11 -10.70
N PHE A 327 -0.83 -14.06 -10.02
CA PHE A 327 0.50 -13.48 -10.18
C PHE A 327 1.43 -13.74 -9.00
N LEU A 328 0.94 -14.39 -7.92
CA LEU A 328 1.75 -14.69 -6.76
C LEU A 328 2.80 -15.77 -7.07
N PRO A 329 4.04 -15.61 -6.61
CA PRO A 329 5.00 -16.70 -6.57
C PRO A 329 4.50 -17.85 -5.69
N PRO A 330 5.06 -19.07 -5.82
CA PRO A 330 4.79 -20.16 -4.91
C PRO A 330 4.95 -19.75 -3.44
N LYS A 331 4.18 -20.34 -2.53
CA LYS A 331 4.22 -20.00 -1.09
C LYS A 331 5.63 -20.09 -0.52
N THR A 332 6.41 -21.10 -0.92
CA THR A 332 7.81 -21.31 -0.48
C THR A 332 8.73 -20.13 -0.81
N GLU A 333 8.42 -19.34 -1.83
CA GLU A 333 9.15 -18.12 -2.20
C GLU A 333 8.60 -16.88 -1.48
N ARG A 334 7.49 -17.02 -0.74
CA ARG A 334 6.79 -15.95 -0.01
C ARG A 334 6.86 -16.15 1.51
N GLU A 335 7.69 -17.08 1.98
CA GLU A 335 7.98 -17.27 3.39
C GLU A 335 8.88 -16.14 3.90
N LEU A 336 8.33 -15.30 4.75
CA LEU A 336 8.99 -14.13 5.28
C LEU A 336 9.44 -14.42 6.73
N VAL A 337 10.75 -14.49 6.94
CA VAL A 337 11.35 -14.58 8.26
C VAL A 337 11.82 -13.19 8.67
N TYR A 338 11.16 -12.61 9.65
CA TYR A 338 11.50 -11.30 10.19
C TYR A 338 12.12 -11.44 11.58
N THR A 339 13.28 -10.84 11.73
CA THR A 339 13.95 -10.68 13.02
C THR A 339 13.98 -9.19 13.34
N ALA A 340 13.35 -8.79 14.44
CA ALA A 340 13.46 -7.40 14.91
C ALA A 340 14.92 -7.16 15.37
N ASN A 341 15.62 -6.27 14.69
CA ASN A 341 16.99 -5.85 15.03
C ASN A 341 16.97 -4.54 15.81
#